data_04e003ba5fa3ad7eb873ff56cb450d29
#
_entry.id   04e003ba5fa3ad7eb873ff56cb450d29
#
_cell.length_a   1.000
_cell.length_b   1.000
_cell.length_c   1.000
_cell.angle_alpha   90.00
_cell.angle_beta   90.00
_cell.angle_gamma   90.00
#
_symmetry.space_group_name_H-M   'P 1'
#
loop_
_entity.id
_entity.type
_entity.pdbx_description
1 polymer ?
#
loop_
_entity_poly.entity_id
_entity_poly.type
_entity_poly.pdbx_seq_one_letter_code
_entity_poly.pdbx_strand_id
1 'polypeptide(L)'
;MGRYLGPKHKLCRRLGECIWGSAKCPSNKRPFAPGQHGQNMRRKMSVYGQQLLEKQKIRMHYGLLEKQMRKTFAEAQRMGGVTGTNLLMLLESRLDCIVYRMGYAASISAARQLVGHGHILVNGKKLDRPSARIKVGDVISIR
;
A
#
# COMPACT_ATOMS: atom_id res chain seq x y z
N MET A 1 4.77 8.54 -12.71
CA MET A 1 3.73 7.99 -11.79
C MET A 1 3.84 8.69 -10.43
N GLY A 2 2.74 9.30 -9.93
CA GLY A 2 2.76 9.97 -8.64
C GLY A 2 2.91 8.97 -7.49
N ARG A 3 3.79 9.26 -6.52
CA ARG A 3 4.02 8.46 -5.31
C ARG A 3 4.14 9.38 -4.10
N TYR A 4 3.92 8.82 -2.91
CA TYR A 4 4.16 9.55 -1.68
C TYR A 4 5.67 9.67 -1.42
N LEU A 5 6.19 10.90 -1.36
CA LEU A 5 7.59 11.22 -1.11
C LEU A 5 7.83 11.80 0.30
N GLY A 6 6.78 11.95 1.08
CA GLY A 6 6.87 12.51 2.42
C GLY A 6 7.45 11.53 3.46
N PRO A 7 7.59 11.98 4.70
CA PRO A 7 8.19 11.19 5.79
C PRO A 7 7.30 10.02 6.21
N LYS A 8 7.72 8.81 5.89
CA LYS A 8 6.98 7.56 6.14
C LYS A 8 6.60 7.39 7.63
N HIS A 9 7.55 7.53 8.52
CA HIS A 9 7.33 7.26 9.94
C HIS A 9 6.42 8.25 10.68
N LYS A 10 6.22 9.47 10.15
CA LYS A 10 5.17 10.37 10.64
C LYS A 10 3.78 9.77 10.44
N LEU A 11 3.58 9.04 9.34
CA LEU A 11 2.32 8.34 9.05
C LEU A 11 2.10 7.20 10.03
N CYS A 12 3.12 6.36 10.28
CA CYS A 12 3.03 5.28 11.27
C CYS A 12 2.62 5.80 12.65
N ARG A 13 3.26 6.87 13.13
CA ARG A 13 2.91 7.50 14.40
C ARG A 13 1.50 8.07 14.42
N ARG A 14 1.01 8.64 13.31
CA ARG A 14 -0.35 9.17 13.19
C ARG A 14 -1.40 8.06 13.19
N LEU A 15 -1.08 6.91 12.62
CA LEU A 15 -1.96 5.75 12.48
C LEU A 15 -1.88 4.79 13.68
N GLY A 16 -0.92 5.02 14.58
CA GLY A 16 -0.74 4.22 15.80
C GLY A 16 0.01 2.91 15.61
N GLU A 17 0.34 2.52 14.39
CA GLU A 17 1.01 1.25 14.09
C GLU A 17 1.99 1.37 12.91
N CYS A 18 2.95 0.45 12.83
CA CYS A 18 3.91 0.42 11.73
C CYS A 18 3.30 -0.24 10.49
N ILE A 19 2.94 0.56 9.49
CA ILE A 19 2.31 0.08 8.25
C ILE A 19 3.28 -0.80 7.41
N TRP A 20 4.59 -0.57 7.52
CA TRP A 20 5.61 -1.23 6.70
C TRP A 20 6.37 -2.34 7.43
N GLY A 21 5.93 -2.75 8.62
CA GLY A 21 6.52 -3.88 9.35
C GLY A 21 7.97 -3.69 9.82
N SER A 22 8.49 -2.45 9.85
CA SER A 22 9.87 -2.20 10.25
C SER A 22 10.05 -2.29 11.76
N ALA A 23 10.93 -3.18 12.25
CA ALA A 23 11.26 -3.29 13.67
C ALA A 23 11.83 -1.99 14.26
N LYS A 24 12.55 -1.20 13.45
CA LYS A 24 13.14 0.09 13.84
C LYS A 24 12.16 1.26 13.71
N CYS A 25 10.87 1.01 13.51
CA CYS A 25 9.89 2.08 13.35
C CYS A 25 9.78 2.93 14.60
N PRO A 26 9.87 4.27 14.50
CA PRO A 26 9.70 5.18 15.65
C PRO A 26 8.33 5.07 16.35
N SER A 27 7.29 4.53 15.71
CA SER A 27 5.98 4.28 16.35
C SER A 27 6.10 3.30 17.53
N ASN A 28 7.06 2.36 17.50
CA ASN A 28 7.29 1.41 18.57
C ASN A 28 7.83 2.09 19.86
N LYS A 29 8.64 3.16 19.69
CA LYS A 29 9.20 3.92 20.81
C LYS A 29 8.35 5.13 21.21
N ARG A 30 7.61 5.70 20.27
CA ARG A 30 6.80 6.91 20.43
C ARG A 30 5.40 6.70 19.87
N PRO A 31 4.51 5.99 20.59
CA PRO A 31 3.18 5.58 20.11
C PRO A 31 2.14 6.71 20.11
N PHE A 32 2.58 7.95 19.94
CA PHE A 32 1.72 9.13 19.89
C PHE A 32 1.90 9.90 18.58
N ALA A 33 0.89 10.67 18.21
CA ALA A 33 0.88 11.45 16.97
C ALA A 33 2.08 12.39 16.87
N PRO A 34 2.59 12.70 15.67
CA PRO A 34 3.66 13.66 15.50
C PRO A 34 3.16 15.08 15.77
N GLY A 35 4.09 15.95 16.18
CA GLY A 35 3.84 17.38 16.47
C GLY A 35 3.87 17.68 17.97
N GLN A 36 3.86 18.98 18.29
CA GLN A 36 3.99 19.49 19.66
C GLN A 36 2.87 18.99 20.58
N HIS A 37 1.64 18.92 20.09
CA HIS A 37 0.47 18.49 20.83
C HIS A 37 0.19 16.97 20.74
N GLY A 38 1.00 16.22 20.00
CA GLY A 38 0.75 14.80 19.74
C GLY A 38 0.69 13.95 21.01
N GLN A 39 1.52 14.24 22.00
CA GLN A 39 1.62 13.51 23.27
C GLN A 39 0.38 13.71 24.15
N ASN A 40 -0.20 14.91 24.15
CA ASN A 40 -1.34 15.29 25.00
C ASN A 40 -2.68 15.11 24.27
N MET A 41 -2.69 14.58 23.07
CA MET A 41 -3.87 14.49 22.24
C MET A 41 -4.74 13.30 22.63
N ARG A 42 -5.61 13.48 23.64
CA ARG A 42 -6.65 12.53 24.06
C ARG A 42 -7.95 12.80 23.29
N ARG A 43 -7.93 12.75 21.97
CA ARG A 43 -9.14 12.95 21.19
C ARG A 43 -9.94 11.64 21.11
N LYS A 44 -11.18 11.65 21.63
CA LYS A 44 -12.15 10.60 21.33
C LYS A 44 -12.43 10.65 19.82
N MET A 45 -12.11 9.57 19.11
CA MET A 45 -12.25 9.53 17.66
C MET A 45 -13.69 9.22 17.29
N SER A 46 -14.26 9.99 16.37
CA SER A 46 -15.58 9.68 15.81
C SER A 46 -15.53 8.40 14.96
N VAL A 47 -16.67 7.77 14.73
CA VAL A 47 -16.79 6.59 13.86
C VAL A 47 -16.23 6.88 12.47
N TYR A 48 -16.58 8.05 11.89
CA TYR A 48 -16.01 8.50 10.61
C TYR A 48 -14.47 8.60 10.66
N GLY A 49 -13.93 9.14 11.75
CA GLY A 49 -12.47 9.27 11.93
C GLY A 49 -11.78 7.92 11.95
N GLN A 50 -12.37 6.91 12.60
CA GLN A 50 -11.85 5.54 12.63
C GLN A 50 -11.86 4.92 11.22
N GLN A 51 -12.98 4.98 10.52
CA GLN A 51 -13.11 4.48 9.14
C GLN A 51 -12.12 5.15 8.18
N LEU A 52 -11.94 6.48 8.32
CA LEU A 52 -10.96 7.22 7.53
C LEU A 52 -9.53 6.74 7.80
N LEU A 53 -9.17 6.48 9.06
CA LEU A 53 -7.86 5.95 9.41
C LEU A 53 -7.61 4.57 8.78
N GLU A 54 -8.57 3.65 8.87
CA GLU A 54 -8.44 2.32 8.26
C GLU A 54 -8.26 2.43 6.74
N LYS A 55 -9.05 3.26 6.07
CA LYS A 55 -8.83 3.56 4.65
C LYS A 55 -7.42 4.09 4.37
N GLN A 56 -6.92 5.01 5.20
CA GLN A 56 -5.57 5.57 5.03
C GLN A 56 -4.48 4.53 5.26
N LYS A 57 -4.65 3.58 6.20
CA LYS A 57 -3.71 2.47 6.41
C LYS A 57 -3.56 1.65 5.14
N ILE A 58 -4.67 1.16 4.58
CA ILE A 58 -4.67 0.40 3.32
C ILE A 58 -3.98 1.19 2.21
N ARG A 59 -4.39 2.44 1.99
CA ARG A 59 -3.84 3.29 0.94
C ARG A 59 -2.32 3.47 1.06
N MET A 60 -1.82 3.68 2.28
CA MET A 60 -0.40 3.90 2.54
C MET A 60 0.41 2.61 2.44
N HIS A 61 -0.14 1.48 2.90
CA HIS A 61 0.49 0.17 2.78
C HIS A 61 0.82 -0.13 1.31
N TYR A 62 -0.15 -0.01 0.42
CA TYR A 62 0.03 -0.24 -1.02
C TYR A 62 0.65 0.95 -1.76
N GLY A 63 0.97 2.06 -1.08
CA GLY A 63 1.59 3.24 -1.67
C GLY A 63 0.75 3.89 -2.76
N LEU A 64 -0.56 3.92 -2.61
CA LEU A 64 -1.51 4.48 -3.57
C LEU A 64 -1.79 5.96 -3.30
N LEU A 65 -2.09 6.70 -4.36
CA LEU A 65 -2.71 8.03 -4.27
C LEU A 65 -4.23 7.89 -4.11
N GLU A 66 -4.87 8.93 -3.54
CA GLU A 66 -6.30 8.93 -3.27
C GLU A 66 -7.14 8.68 -4.54
N LYS A 67 -6.77 9.29 -5.65
CA LYS A 67 -7.44 9.09 -6.95
C LYS A 67 -7.42 7.63 -7.39
N GLN A 68 -6.28 6.96 -7.22
CA GLN A 68 -6.14 5.55 -7.57
C GLN A 68 -6.97 4.66 -6.64
N MET A 69 -6.93 4.94 -5.34
CA MET A 69 -7.72 4.21 -4.34
C MET A 69 -9.22 4.30 -4.64
N ARG A 70 -9.74 5.50 -4.93
CA ARG A 70 -11.15 5.71 -5.32
C ARG A 70 -11.52 4.93 -6.58
N LYS A 71 -10.65 4.96 -7.61
CA LYS A 71 -10.88 4.20 -8.85
C LYS A 71 -10.97 2.70 -8.58
N THR A 72 -10.02 2.14 -7.80
CA THR A 72 -10.02 0.72 -7.45
C THR A 72 -11.23 0.34 -6.60
N PHE A 73 -11.64 1.20 -5.68
CA PHE A 73 -12.83 0.99 -4.86
C PHE A 73 -14.12 0.97 -5.71
N ALA A 74 -14.28 1.94 -6.62
CA ALA A 74 -15.43 1.97 -7.52
C ALA A 74 -15.49 0.73 -8.43
N GLU A 75 -14.35 0.18 -8.80
CA GLU A 75 -14.27 -1.05 -9.55
C GLU A 75 -14.66 -2.27 -8.68
N ALA A 76 -14.15 -2.34 -7.44
CA ALA A 76 -14.51 -3.38 -6.48
C ALA A 76 -16.02 -3.41 -6.18
N GLN A 77 -16.69 -2.25 -6.17
CA GLN A 77 -18.14 -2.15 -6.00
C GLN A 77 -18.92 -2.71 -7.19
N ARG A 78 -18.38 -2.62 -8.41
CA ARG A 78 -19.01 -3.17 -9.62
C ARG A 78 -18.87 -4.69 -9.72
N MET A 79 -17.90 -5.25 -9.00
CA MET A 79 -17.72 -6.70 -8.92
C MET A 79 -18.77 -7.26 -7.95
N GLY A 80 -19.45 -8.33 -8.31
CA GLY A 80 -20.39 -9.01 -7.40
C GLY A 80 -19.68 -9.53 -6.14
N GLY A 81 -20.43 -9.66 -5.04
CA GLY A 81 -19.93 -10.17 -3.76
C GLY A 81 -19.50 -9.09 -2.78
N VAL A 82 -18.62 -9.44 -1.85
CA VAL A 82 -18.17 -8.54 -0.77
C VAL A 82 -17.16 -7.54 -1.30
N THR A 83 -17.52 -6.27 -1.32
CA THR A 83 -16.67 -5.17 -1.85
C THR A 83 -15.28 -5.10 -1.19
N GLY A 84 -15.20 -5.36 0.11
CA GLY A 84 -13.92 -5.35 0.84
C GLY A 84 -12.95 -6.42 0.33
N THR A 85 -13.42 -7.64 0.14
CA THR A 85 -12.64 -8.75 -0.41
C THR A 85 -12.21 -8.45 -1.85
N ASN A 86 -13.13 -7.96 -2.68
CA ASN A 86 -12.83 -7.57 -4.05
C ASN A 86 -11.78 -6.46 -4.10
N LEU A 87 -11.86 -5.48 -3.21
CA LEU A 87 -10.86 -4.40 -3.12
C LEU A 87 -9.46 -4.96 -2.80
N LEU A 88 -9.36 -5.84 -1.80
CA LEU A 88 -8.08 -6.46 -1.43
C LEU A 88 -7.53 -7.31 -2.58
N MET A 89 -8.38 -8.10 -3.24
CA MET A 89 -7.99 -8.89 -4.41
C MET A 89 -7.44 -8.01 -5.54
N LEU A 90 -8.10 -6.89 -5.85
CA LEU A 90 -7.64 -5.93 -6.85
C LEU A 90 -6.31 -5.24 -6.46
N LEU A 91 -6.07 -5.03 -5.17
CA LEU A 91 -4.82 -4.44 -4.68
C LEU A 91 -3.67 -5.46 -4.68
N GLU A 92 -3.92 -6.69 -4.29
CA GLU A 92 -2.91 -7.76 -4.28
C GLU A 92 -2.57 -8.27 -5.68
N SER A 93 -3.49 -8.22 -6.66
CA SER A 93 -3.22 -8.60 -8.06
C SER A 93 -2.29 -7.64 -8.81
N ARG A 94 -1.86 -6.55 -8.21
CA ARG A 94 -0.91 -5.61 -8.81
C ARG A 94 0.49 -6.21 -8.90
N LEU A 95 1.18 -5.93 -9.98
CA LEU A 95 2.53 -6.45 -10.21
C LEU A 95 3.52 -6.06 -9.10
N ASP A 96 3.47 -4.81 -8.60
CA ASP A 96 4.33 -4.38 -7.50
C ASP A 96 4.09 -5.17 -6.21
N CYS A 97 2.84 -5.54 -5.92
CA CYS A 97 2.49 -6.35 -4.76
C CYS A 97 2.94 -7.80 -4.93
N ILE A 98 2.70 -8.39 -6.10
CA ILE A 98 3.08 -9.78 -6.39
C ILE A 98 4.61 -9.95 -6.31
N VAL A 99 5.38 -9.04 -6.93
CA VAL A 99 6.85 -9.04 -6.87
C VAL A 99 7.36 -8.96 -5.42
N TYR A 100 6.70 -8.18 -4.57
CA TYR A 100 6.99 -8.14 -3.14
C TYR A 100 6.62 -9.46 -2.45
N ARG A 101 5.44 -10.03 -2.72
CA ARG A 101 4.99 -11.31 -2.13
C ARG A 101 5.86 -12.50 -2.54
N MET A 102 6.41 -12.48 -3.77
CA MET A 102 7.38 -13.48 -4.24
C MET A 102 8.76 -13.36 -3.59
N GLY A 103 9.00 -12.33 -2.76
CA GLY A 103 10.27 -12.14 -2.06
C GLY A 103 11.37 -11.48 -2.90
N TYR A 104 11.09 -11.03 -4.13
CA TYR A 104 12.08 -10.35 -4.98
C TYR A 104 12.45 -8.96 -4.49
N ALA A 105 11.71 -8.40 -3.56
CA ALA A 105 11.97 -7.09 -2.98
C ALA A 105 11.63 -7.06 -1.49
N ALA A 106 12.39 -6.31 -0.71
CA ALA A 106 12.20 -6.15 0.74
C ALA A 106 10.98 -5.27 1.10
N SER A 107 10.37 -4.58 0.15
CA SER A 107 9.19 -3.74 0.36
C SER A 107 8.44 -3.50 -0.94
N ILE A 108 7.15 -3.16 -0.86
CA ILE A 108 6.34 -2.76 -2.03
C ILE A 108 6.97 -1.57 -2.78
N SER A 109 7.63 -0.65 -2.06
CA SER A 109 8.32 0.48 -2.70
C SER A 109 9.53 0.04 -3.51
N ALA A 110 10.31 -0.93 -3.02
CA ALA A 110 11.44 -1.52 -3.74
C ALA A 110 10.94 -2.35 -4.93
N ALA A 111 9.90 -3.16 -4.75
CA ALA A 111 9.26 -3.91 -5.83
C ALA A 111 8.80 -2.98 -6.97
N ARG A 112 8.17 -1.86 -6.61
CA ARG A 112 7.75 -0.83 -7.57
C ARG A 112 8.92 -0.25 -8.35
N GLN A 113 10.07 -0.06 -7.71
CA GLN A 113 11.28 0.41 -8.36
C GLN A 113 11.84 -0.64 -9.33
N LEU A 114 11.92 -1.91 -8.92
CA LEU A 114 12.36 -3.01 -9.78
C LEU A 114 11.49 -3.12 -11.03
N VAL A 115 10.18 -3.08 -10.88
CA VAL A 115 9.25 -3.09 -12.02
C VAL A 115 9.46 -1.86 -12.90
N GLY A 116 9.50 -0.66 -12.32
CA GLY A 116 9.65 0.59 -13.06
C GLY A 116 10.97 0.72 -13.82
N HIS A 117 12.03 0.07 -13.33
CA HIS A 117 13.33 -0.01 -14.01
C HIS A 117 13.39 -1.13 -15.06
N GLY A 118 12.32 -1.94 -15.18
CA GLY A 118 12.19 -2.96 -16.20
C GLY A 118 13.00 -4.23 -15.94
N HIS A 119 13.21 -4.56 -14.66
CA HIS A 119 13.87 -5.80 -14.26
C HIS A 119 12.92 -7.00 -14.18
N ILE A 120 11.62 -6.79 -14.43
CA ILE A 120 10.59 -7.83 -14.34
C ILE A 120 10.03 -8.14 -15.72
N LEU A 121 9.94 -9.43 -16.01
CA LEU A 121 9.26 -9.96 -17.19
C LEU A 121 7.96 -10.64 -16.77
N VAL A 122 6.93 -10.47 -17.57
CA VAL A 122 5.66 -11.19 -17.45
C VAL A 122 5.40 -11.92 -18.76
N ASN A 123 5.27 -13.23 -18.70
CA ASN A 123 5.15 -14.09 -19.89
C ASN A 123 6.27 -13.83 -20.92
N GLY A 124 7.51 -13.68 -20.42
CA GLY A 124 8.69 -13.43 -21.27
C GLY A 124 8.81 -12.00 -21.81
N LYS A 125 7.83 -11.10 -21.55
CA LYS A 125 7.84 -9.71 -22.04
C LYS A 125 8.12 -8.74 -20.91
N LYS A 126 8.93 -7.71 -21.16
CA LYS A 126 9.19 -6.64 -20.21
C LYS A 126 7.92 -5.87 -19.91
N LEU A 127 7.62 -5.71 -18.60
CA LEU A 127 6.48 -4.93 -18.12
C LEU A 127 6.96 -3.93 -17.05
N ASP A 128 6.94 -2.65 -17.40
CA ASP A 128 7.45 -1.54 -16.57
C ASP A 128 6.35 -0.79 -15.79
N ARG A 129 5.12 -1.32 -15.81
CA ARG A 129 3.97 -0.73 -15.10
C ARG A 129 3.72 -1.42 -13.76
N PRO A 130 4.10 -0.85 -12.61
CA PRO A 130 3.85 -1.46 -11.30
C PRO A 130 2.37 -1.66 -10.97
N SER A 131 1.48 -0.89 -11.61
CA SER A 131 0.03 -0.99 -11.43
C SER A 131 -0.63 -1.99 -12.37
N ALA A 132 0.13 -2.69 -13.21
CA ALA A 132 -0.40 -3.74 -14.07
C ALA A 132 -1.00 -4.85 -13.20
N ARG A 133 -2.13 -5.40 -13.62
CA ARG A 133 -2.78 -6.52 -12.93
C ARG A 133 -2.35 -7.82 -13.58
N ILE A 134 -1.97 -8.73 -12.73
CA ILE A 134 -1.54 -10.07 -13.11
C ILE A 134 -2.70 -11.03 -12.88
N LYS A 135 -2.85 -11.97 -13.78
CA LYS A 135 -3.87 -13.02 -13.70
C LYS A 135 -3.25 -14.32 -13.22
N VAL A 136 -4.10 -15.21 -12.73
CA VAL A 136 -3.69 -16.59 -12.42
C VAL A 136 -3.25 -17.27 -13.72
N GLY A 137 -2.06 -17.89 -13.68
CA GLY A 137 -1.42 -18.51 -14.85
C GLY A 137 -0.33 -17.66 -15.50
N ASP A 138 -0.22 -16.35 -15.17
CA ASP A 138 0.89 -15.54 -15.68
C ASP A 138 2.22 -15.93 -15.03
N VAL A 139 3.25 -16.09 -15.83
CA VAL A 139 4.62 -16.41 -15.41
C VAL A 139 5.41 -15.12 -15.19
N ILE A 140 5.94 -14.94 -13.99
CA ILE A 140 6.75 -13.77 -13.62
C ILE A 140 8.20 -14.21 -13.43
N SER A 141 9.13 -13.54 -14.08
CA SER A 141 10.56 -13.79 -13.98
C SER A 141 11.35 -12.49 -13.87
N ILE A 142 12.56 -12.60 -13.33
CA ILE A 142 13.54 -11.51 -13.31
C ILE A 142 14.29 -11.55 -14.65
N ARG A 143 14.56 -10.37 -15.17
CA ARG A 143 15.35 -10.19 -16.40
C ARG A 143 16.83 -10.40 -16.10
#